data_734083e5740153bee53a97413852fb4f
#
_entry.id   734083e5740153bee53a97413852fb4f
#
_cell.length_a   1.000
_cell.length_b   1.000
_cell.length_c   1.000
_cell.angle_alpha   90.00
_cell.angle_beta   90.00
_cell.angle_gamma   90.00
#
_symmetry.space_group_name_H-M   'P 1'
#
loop_
_entity.id
_entity.type
_entity.pdbx_description
1 polymer ?
#
loop_
_entity_poly.entity_id
_entity_poly.type
_entity_poly.pdbx_seq_one_letter_code
_entity_poly.pdbx_strand_id
1 'polypeptide(L)'
;MAKQIKTAVESEEYEFLDASGKPLFTISFHASDIAIIHRYDDVVEYLNKLDTSVLSTAENTGEELARIENELAQQINKMFNADIAGPIYSVMSPFTPLASGKLYIEEIIEKIGSLIETEKGARLKKVQSRMNKYTAKYQKK
;
A
#
# COMPACT_ATOMS: atom_id res chain seq x y z
N MET A 1 -16.85 29.06 -13.16
CA MET A 1 -17.20 27.69 -12.71
C MET A 1 -16.60 26.66 -13.63
N ALA A 2 -16.01 25.63 -13.04
CA ALA A 2 -15.47 24.54 -13.85
C ALA A 2 -16.59 23.66 -14.39
N LYS A 3 -16.46 23.26 -15.63
CA LYS A 3 -17.36 22.28 -16.23
C LYS A 3 -16.97 20.89 -15.76
N GLN A 4 -17.95 20.03 -15.55
CA GLN A 4 -17.73 18.67 -15.06
C GLN A 4 -17.62 17.70 -16.22
N ILE A 5 -16.61 16.86 -16.17
CA ILE A 5 -16.37 15.82 -17.17
C ILE A 5 -16.23 14.49 -16.42
N LYS A 6 -17.11 13.55 -16.74
CA LYS A 6 -17.07 12.22 -16.15
C LYS A 6 -16.03 11.37 -16.87
N THR A 7 -15.19 10.66 -16.09
CA THR A 7 -14.17 9.76 -16.63
C THR A 7 -14.45 8.33 -16.21
N ALA A 8 -13.68 7.39 -16.75
CA ALA A 8 -13.75 5.98 -16.36
C ALA A 8 -12.82 5.65 -15.20
N VAL A 9 -12.27 6.67 -14.51
CA VAL A 9 -11.45 6.46 -13.32
C VAL A 9 -12.34 6.00 -12.17
N GLU A 10 -12.02 4.86 -11.58
CA GLU A 10 -12.79 4.29 -10.49
C GLU A 10 -12.10 4.54 -9.15
N SER A 11 -12.90 4.85 -8.13
CA SER A 11 -12.43 4.85 -6.74
C SER A 11 -12.62 3.45 -6.19
N GLU A 12 -11.55 2.83 -5.71
CA GLU A 12 -11.61 1.48 -5.18
C GLU A 12 -11.38 1.51 -3.67
N GLU A 13 -12.25 0.81 -2.95
CA GLU A 13 -12.16 0.65 -1.50
C GLU A 13 -11.79 -0.78 -1.18
N TYR A 14 -10.90 -0.94 -0.21
CA TYR A 14 -10.45 -2.24 0.25
C TYR A 14 -10.64 -2.35 1.75
N GLU A 15 -11.45 -3.31 2.17
CA GLU A 15 -11.70 -3.59 3.57
C GLU A 15 -10.78 -4.72 4.01
N PHE A 16 -9.95 -4.46 5.02
CA PHE A 16 -9.05 -5.45 5.60
C PHE A 16 -9.75 -6.13 6.77
N LEU A 17 -9.66 -7.44 6.80
CA LEU A 17 -10.32 -8.27 7.80
C LEU A 17 -9.29 -8.92 8.72
N ASP A 18 -9.70 -9.25 9.96
CA ASP A 18 -8.84 -10.02 10.85
C ASP A 18 -8.89 -11.52 10.48
N ALA A 19 -8.16 -12.34 11.21
CA ALA A 19 -8.06 -13.77 10.92
C ALA A 19 -9.41 -14.51 11.01
N SER A 20 -10.38 -13.95 11.75
CA SER A 20 -11.72 -14.53 11.89
C SER A 20 -12.74 -13.95 10.90
N GLY A 21 -12.31 -13.01 10.06
CA GLY A 21 -13.17 -12.39 9.05
C GLY A 21 -13.91 -11.14 9.51
N LYS A 22 -13.54 -10.58 10.65
CA LYS A 22 -14.14 -9.33 11.14
C LYS A 22 -13.44 -8.12 10.54
N PRO A 23 -14.17 -7.07 10.16
CA PRO A 23 -13.57 -5.86 9.60
C PRO A 23 -12.60 -5.19 10.57
N LEU A 24 -11.42 -4.80 10.06
CA LEU A 24 -10.42 -4.05 10.80
C LEU A 24 -10.43 -2.57 10.41
N PHE A 25 -10.26 -2.31 9.11
CA PHE A 25 -10.23 -0.95 8.57
C PHE A 25 -10.47 -1.01 7.07
N THR A 26 -10.81 0.14 6.51
CA THR A 26 -11.02 0.31 5.07
C THR A 26 -10.10 1.42 4.57
N ILE A 27 -9.47 1.21 3.42
CA ILE A 27 -8.67 2.22 2.75
C ILE A 27 -9.09 2.32 1.29
N SER A 28 -8.90 3.50 0.71
CA SER A 28 -9.23 3.74 -0.69
C SER A 28 -7.97 4.17 -1.43
N PHE A 29 -7.67 3.50 -2.52
CA PHE A 29 -6.55 3.88 -3.38
C PHE A 29 -6.68 3.21 -4.75
N HIS A 30 -5.88 3.68 -5.70
CA HIS A 30 -5.84 3.12 -7.05
C HIS A 30 -4.71 2.10 -7.13
N ALA A 31 -5.01 0.82 -6.96
CA ALA A 31 -4.00 -0.25 -6.89
C ALA A 31 -3.19 -0.41 -8.17
N SER A 32 -3.71 0.06 -9.30
CA SER A 32 -3.01 0.01 -10.59
C SER A 32 -2.20 1.27 -10.91
N ASP A 33 -2.15 2.24 -9.99
CA ASP A 33 -1.40 3.47 -10.18
C ASP A 33 0.10 3.16 -10.24
N ILE A 34 0.72 3.46 -11.37
CA ILE A 34 2.14 3.19 -11.60
C ILE A 34 3.02 3.93 -10.58
N ALA A 35 2.62 5.15 -10.17
CA ALA A 35 3.37 5.91 -9.17
C ALA A 35 3.39 5.22 -7.81
N ILE A 36 2.31 4.54 -7.44
CA ILE A 36 2.24 3.78 -6.18
C ILE A 36 3.27 2.64 -6.19
N ILE A 37 3.45 1.98 -7.33
CA ILE A 37 4.37 0.87 -7.47
C ILE A 37 5.80 1.29 -7.14
N HIS A 38 6.24 2.43 -7.66
CA HIS A 38 7.57 2.96 -7.37
C HIS A 38 7.73 3.33 -5.90
N ARG A 39 6.71 3.95 -5.32
CA ARG A 39 6.73 4.36 -3.91
C ARG A 39 6.61 3.18 -2.96
N TYR A 40 5.99 2.09 -3.41
CA TYR A 40 5.90 0.86 -2.63
C TYR A 40 7.30 0.31 -2.30
N ASP A 41 8.20 0.31 -3.28
CA ASP A 41 9.56 -0.15 -3.06
C ASP A 41 10.28 0.68 -2.00
N ASP A 42 10.02 1.99 -1.94
CA ASP A 42 10.60 2.87 -0.93
C ASP A 42 10.13 2.49 0.48
N VAL A 43 8.86 2.16 0.64
CA VAL A 43 8.32 1.73 1.94
C VAL A 43 8.92 0.40 2.36
N VAL A 44 9.02 -0.57 1.44
CA VAL A 44 9.65 -1.86 1.72
C VAL A 44 11.10 -1.68 2.14
N GLU A 45 11.83 -0.82 1.44
CA GLU A 45 13.22 -0.53 1.78
C GLU A 45 13.35 0.10 3.16
N TYR A 46 12.45 1.03 3.48
CA TYR A 46 12.42 1.65 4.81
C TYR A 46 12.22 0.59 5.90
N LEU A 47 11.27 -0.32 5.71
CA LEU A 47 11.01 -1.39 6.68
C LEU A 47 12.20 -2.34 6.81
N ASN A 48 12.87 -2.66 5.71
CA ASN A 48 14.03 -3.56 5.74
C ASN A 48 15.23 -2.96 6.47
N LYS A 49 15.33 -1.63 6.49
CA LYS A 49 16.41 -0.92 7.16
C LYS A 49 16.09 -0.58 8.61
N LEU A 50 14.87 -0.86 9.05
CA LEU A 50 14.43 -0.54 10.41
C LEU A 50 15.20 -1.39 11.42
N ASP A 51 15.77 -0.71 12.43
CA ASP A 51 16.43 -1.40 13.53
C ASP A 51 15.39 -1.85 14.55
N THR A 52 15.08 -3.15 14.54
CA THR A 52 14.06 -3.72 15.41
C THR A 52 14.51 -3.82 16.86
N SER A 53 15.79 -3.61 17.15
CA SER A 53 16.27 -3.61 18.55
C SER A 53 15.61 -2.51 19.37
N VAL A 54 15.19 -1.42 18.72
CA VAL A 54 14.46 -0.31 19.34
C VAL A 54 13.15 -0.80 19.98
N LEU A 55 12.56 -1.85 19.44
CA LEU A 55 11.27 -2.37 19.89
C LEU A 55 11.39 -3.20 21.18
N SER A 56 12.59 -3.68 21.51
CA SER A 56 12.83 -4.60 22.63
C SER A 56 13.56 -3.97 23.81
N THR A 57 14.10 -2.75 23.69
CA THR A 57 14.86 -2.11 24.76
C THR A 57 13.94 -1.24 25.60
N ALA A 58 13.95 -1.50 26.91
CA ALA A 58 13.15 -0.74 27.89
C ALA A 58 13.54 0.73 27.98
N GLU A 59 14.73 1.08 27.50
CA GLU A 59 15.26 2.44 27.51
C GLU A 59 14.64 3.31 26.38
N ASN A 60 14.20 2.67 25.30
CA ASN A 60 13.55 3.36 24.20
C ASN A 60 12.06 3.43 24.48
N THR A 61 11.71 4.43 25.24
CA THR A 61 10.35 4.67 25.69
C THR A 61 9.50 5.22 24.55
N GLY A 62 8.26 5.56 24.86
CA GLY A 62 7.25 5.96 23.90
C GLY A 62 7.65 7.06 22.92
N GLU A 63 8.62 7.93 23.27
CA GLU A 63 9.05 9.00 22.39
C GLU A 63 9.75 8.48 21.13
N GLU A 64 10.69 7.53 21.31
CA GLU A 64 11.41 6.95 20.18
C GLU A 64 10.47 6.13 19.28
N LEU A 65 9.60 5.35 19.90
CA LEU A 65 8.62 4.57 19.17
C LEU A 65 7.68 5.49 18.39
N ALA A 66 7.19 6.55 19.03
CA ALA A 66 6.29 7.52 18.38
C ALA A 66 6.98 8.20 17.20
N ARG A 67 8.27 8.51 17.31
CA ARG A 67 9.05 9.11 16.23
C ARG A 67 9.12 8.16 15.02
N ILE A 68 9.42 6.91 15.27
CA ILE A 68 9.52 5.89 14.22
C ILE A 68 8.15 5.64 13.58
N GLU A 69 7.11 5.56 14.39
CA GLU A 69 5.75 5.40 13.89
C GLU A 69 5.33 6.57 12.99
N ASN A 70 5.69 7.79 13.38
CA ASN A 70 5.43 8.99 12.58
C ASN A 70 6.18 8.98 11.25
N GLU A 71 7.46 8.61 11.26
CA GLU A 71 8.25 8.51 10.03
C GLU A 71 7.66 7.49 9.07
N LEU A 72 7.27 6.33 9.60
CA LEU A 72 6.64 5.29 8.81
C LEU A 72 5.29 5.77 8.23
N ALA A 73 4.48 6.46 9.05
CA ALA A 73 3.22 7.02 8.61
C ALA A 73 3.42 7.98 7.43
N GLN A 74 4.45 8.83 7.50
CA GLN A 74 4.77 9.75 6.41
C GLN A 74 5.15 8.99 5.13
N GLN A 75 5.92 7.92 5.24
CA GLN A 75 6.28 7.09 4.09
C GLN A 75 5.04 6.43 3.46
N ILE A 76 4.18 5.87 4.30
CA ILE A 76 2.96 5.21 3.84
C ILE A 76 2.04 6.23 3.15
N ASN A 77 1.80 7.38 3.78
CA ASN A 77 0.91 8.40 3.23
C ASN A 77 1.46 9.00 1.93
N LYS A 78 2.78 9.14 1.85
CA LYS A 78 3.44 9.60 0.62
C LYS A 78 3.25 8.60 -0.52
N MET A 79 3.32 7.30 -0.20
CA MET A 79 3.12 6.24 -1.20
C MET A 79 1.78 6.38 -1.88
N PHE A 80 0.72 6.65 -1.12
CA PHE A 80 -0.64 6.74 -1.63
C PHE A 80 -1.09 8.17 -1.94
N ASN A 81 -0.30 9.17 -1.55
CA ASN A 81 -0.68 10.58 -1.62
C ASN A 81 -2.02 10.83 -0.92
N ALA A 82 -2.21 10.18 0.23
CA ALA A 82 -3.43 10.25 1.04
C ALA A 82 -3.14 9.72 2.44
N ASP A 83 -4.02 10.00 3.40
CA ASP A 83 -3.89 9.44 4.75
C ASP A 83 -4.36 7.99 4.78
N ILE A 84 -3.44 7.07 4.56
CA ILE A 84 -3.67 5.63 4.65
C ILE A 84 -3.16 5.09 5.99
N ALA A 85 -2.14 5.71 6.57
CA ALA A 85 -1.59 5.27 7.86
C ALA A 85 -2.61 5.40 8.99
N GLY A 86 -3.45 6.45 8.98
CA GLY A 86 -4.45 6.66 10.01
C GLY A 86 -5.34 5.43 10.23
N PRO A 87 -6.06 4.96 9.21
CA PRO A 87 -6.86 3.75 9.32
C PRO A 87 -6.07 2.52 9.78
N ILE A 88 -4.85 2.32 9.26
CA ILE A 88 -4.00 1.19 9.64
C ILE A 88 -3.66 1.26 11.13
N TYR A 89 -3.22 2.43 11.59
CA TYR A 89 -2.80 2.61 12.98
C TYR A 89 -3.97 2.63 13.97
N SER A 90 -5.20 2.82 13.49
CA SER A 90 -6.38 2.82 14.35
C SER A 90 -6.63 1.47 15.01
N VAL A 91 -6.11 0.40 14.45
CA VAL A 91 -6.29 -0.97 14.95
C VAL A 91 -5.29 -1.27 16.08
N MET A 92 -4.01 -0.98 15.85
CA MET A 92 -2.93 -1.22 16.80
C MET A 92 -1.66 -0.54 16.31
N SER A 93 -0.62 -0.53 17.14
CA SER A 93 0.69 -0.04 16.72
C SER A 93 1.19 -0.83 15.50
N PRO A 94 1.80 -0.16 14.51
CA PRO A 94 2.35 -0.84 13.34
C PRO A 94 3.43 -1.86 13.69
N PHE A 95 4.10 -1.70 14.82
CA PHE A 95 5.20 -2.58 15.23
C PHE A 95 4.74 -3.69 16.19
N THR A 96 3.43 -3.93 16.28
CA THR A 96 2.90 -5.03 17.10
C THR A 96 3.27 -6.37 16.48
N PRO A 97 3.93 -7.27 17.25
CA PRO A 97 4.23 -8.61 16.76
C PRO A 97 2.95 -9.44 16.65
N LEU A 98 2.77 -10.10 15.51
CA LEU A 98 1.66 -11.01 15.29
C LEU A 98 2.08 -12.46 15.60
N ALA A 99 1.10 -13.34 15.76
CA ALA A 99 1.36 -14.74 16.01
C ALA A 99 2.18 -15.41 14.90
N SER A 100 2.14 -14.87 13.69
CA SER A 100 2.91 -15.35 12.54
C SER A 100 4.41 -15.09 12.66
N GLY A 101 4.83 -14.24 13.60
CA GLY A 101 6.22 -13.79 13.71
C GLY A 101 6.53 -12.55 12.90
N LYS A 102 5.54 -11.99 12.22
CA LYS A 102 5.66 -10.73 11.48
C LYS A 102 5.11 -9.59 12.31
N LEU A 103 5.59 -8.38 12.03
CA LEU A 103 4.98 -7.18 12.59
C LEU A 103 3.66 -6.91 11.86
N TYR A 104 2.72 -6.28 12.55
CA TYR A 104 1.43 -5.92 11.95
C TYR A 104 1.61 -5.16 10.64
N ILE A 105 2.50 -4.16 10.62
CA ILE A 105 2.74 -3.37 9.39
C ILE A 105 3.32 -4.21 8.26
N GLU A 106 4.16 -5.18 8.56
CA GLU A 106 4.71 -6.08 7.53
C GLU A 106 3.60 -6.86 6.85
N GLU A 107 2.66 -7.38 7.64
CA GLU A 107 1.51 -8.13 7.12
C GLU A 107 0.67 -7.23 6.21
N ILE A 108 0.37 -6.01 6.66
CA ILE A 108 -0.44 -5.08 5.88
C ILE A 108 0.25 -4.69 4.56
N ILE A 109 1.54 -4.36 4.62
CA ILE A 109 2.30 -3.96 3.42
C ILE A 109 2.41 -5.13 2.43
N GLU A 110 2.59 -6.36 2.91
CA GLU A 110 2.59 -7.54 2.04
C GLU A 110 1.26 -7.73 1.33
N LYS A 111 0.14 -7.55 2.06
CA LYS A 111 -1.19 -7.67 1.46
C LYS A 111 -1.45 -6.60 0.42
N ILE A 112 -1.02 -5.37 0.71
CA ILE A 112 -1.10 -4.27 -0.26
C ILE A 112 -0.27 -4.58 -1.50
N GLY A 113 0.94 -5.12 -1.31
CA GLY A 113 1.81 -5.52 -2.41
C GLY A 113 1.18 -6.58 -3.30
N SER A 114 0.55 -7.59 -2.71
CA SER A 114 -0.15 -8.63 -3.45
C SER A 114 -1.33 -8.06 -4.24
N LEU A 115 -2.06 -7.13 -3.64
CA LEU A 115 -3.18 -6.47 -4.29
C LEU A 115 -2.71 -5.64 -5.50
N ILE A 116 -1.63 -4.87 -5.32
CA ILE A 116 -1.03 -4.08 -6.40
C ILE A 116 -0.62 -4.98 -7.57
N GLU A 117 0.06 -6.09 -7.29
CA GLU A 117 0.49 -7.02 -8.33
C GLU A 117 -0.68 -7.62 -9.10
N THR A 118 -1.73 -8.01 -8.39
CA THR A 118 -2.92 -8.59 -9.01
C THR A 118 -3.64 -7.59 -9.91
N GLU A 119 -3.94 -6.41 -9.38
CA GLU A 119 -4.69 -5.38 -10.12
C GLU A 119 -3.90 -4.81 -11.28
N LYS A 120 -2.63 -4.48 -11.04
CA LYS A 120 -1.73 -3.97 -12.06
C LYS A 120 -1.56 -4.99 -13.19
N GLY A 121 -1.29 -6.25 -12.84
CA GLY A 121 -1.06 -7.30 -13.81
C GLY A 121 -2.24 -7.51 -14.73
N ALA A 122 -3.45 -7.59 -14.17
CA ALA A 122 -4.67 -7.79 -14.93
C ALA A 122 -4.93 -6.63 -15.90
N ARG A 123 -4.81 -5.40 -15.42
CA ARG A 123 -5.08 -4.21 -16.25
C ARG A 123 -4.00 -3.97 -17.29
N LEU A 124 -2.74 -4.17 -16.91
CA LEU A 124 -1.63 -3.98 -17.85
C LEU A 124 -1.69 -5.00 -18.97
N LYS A 125 -2.10 -6.23 -18.68
CA LYS A 125 -2.30 -7.26 -19.69
C LYS A 125 -3.35 -6.85 -20.71
N LYS A 126 -4.45 -6.23 -20.26
CA LYS A 126 -5.48 -5.71 -21.16
C LYS A 126 -4.95 -4.60 -22.06
N VAL A 127 -4.15 -3.70 -21.47
CA VAL A 127 -3.53 -2.60 -22.23
C VAL A 127 -2.57 -3.15 -23.27
N GLN A 128 -1.72 -4.09 -22.89
CA GLN A 128 -0.75 -4.71 -23.80
C GLN A 128 -1.47 -5.43 -24.96
N SER A 129 -2.53 -6.16 -24.66
CA SER A 129 -3.30 -6.86 -25.67
C SER A 129 -3.90 -5.87 -26.70
N ARG A 130 -4.48 -4.77 -26.21
CA ARG A 130 -5.04 -3.73 -27.07
C ARG A 130 -3.96 -3.05 -27.91
N MET A 131 -2.83 -2.71 -27.29
CA MET A 131 -1.71 -2.06 -27.98
C MET A 131 -1.08 -2.97 -29.02
N ASN A 132 -0.96 -4.26 -28.74
CA ASN A 132 -0.42 -5.24 -29.68
C ASN A 132 -1.33 -5.36 -30.92
N LYS A 133 -2.63 -5.37 -30.74
CA LYS A 133 -3.57 -5.37 -31.86
C LYS A 133 -3.41 -4.13 -32.73
N TYR A 134 -3.28 -2.98 -32.09
CA TYR A 134 -3.11 -1.71 -32.78
C TYR A 134 -1.80 -1.70 -33.56
N THR A 135 -0.71 -2.10 -32.92
CA THR A 135 0.62 -2.17 -33.52
C THR A 135 0.66 -3.15 -34.71
N ALA A 136 0.08 -4.34 -34.53
CA ALA A 136 0.01 -5.35 -35.61
C ALA A 136 -0.70 -4.81 -36.83
N LYS A 137 -1.77 -4.03 -36.65
CA LYS A 137 -2.50 -3.41 -37.74
C LYS A 137 -1.63 -2.49 -38.58
N TYR A 138 -0.73 -1.76 -37.97
CA TYR A 138 0.17 -0.84 -38.65
C TYR A 138 1.43 -1.49 -39.21
N GLN A 139 1.77 -2.68 -38.74
CA GLN A 139 2.94 -3.43 -39.21
C GLN A 139 2.63 -4.30 -40.42
N LYS A 140 1.39 -4.56 -40.71
CA LYS A 140 0.98 -5.29 -41.90
C LYS A 140 1.19 -4.43 -43.14
N LYS A 141 2.04 -4.86 -43.97
CA LYS A 141 2.24 -4.24 -45.30
C LYS A 141 1.49 -5.03 -46.36
#